data_312934d9a3c9dcafdfec105a05a5259c
#
_entry.id   312934d9a3c9dcafdfec105a05a5259c
#
_cell.length_a   1.000
_cell.length_b   1.000
_cell.length_c   1.000
_cell.angle_alpha   90.00
_cell.angle_beta   90.00
_cell.angle_gamma   90.00
#
_symmetry.space_group_name_H-M   'P 1'
#
loop_
_entity.id
_entity.type
_entity.pdbx_description
1 polymer ?
#
loop_
_entity_poly.entity_id
_entity_poly.type
_entity_poly.pdbx_seq_one_letter_code
_entity_poly.pdbx_strand_id
1 'polypeptide(L)'
;MIRTLDLRGRTLTKAEINREIPRARLDVETAMAAIAPILERVKNGSEETLRELAQEFDGVKPAQIRVPQTALDQALAELDPAIRTALELSISRIRKVHEDQVRSVKTVQVVDGGTVTEKWIPVDRVGLYVPGGRAVYPSSVMMNVVPAQIAKVSSIAVASPPQKEFGGLPHPTILATCALLGITEVYAVGGAQAIALFAYGIDGFSEKCDLVTGPGNIYVAAAKRALRGVIGIDSEAGPTEIAILADESAFASDVAADLISQAEHDPIAAAVLVTTSSELATAVQGELKNRVAATKHSDRITIALSGIQSAIVLVDSIAQGLDVVNAYAAEHLEIQTKNAARDAELIRNAGAVFIGRFTPVSLGDYAAGSNHVLPTGGCACHSSGLSVQTFLRGLHFVSYNQESFLDLVPTVVTLANSEDLPAHGEAMTARLEKL
;
A
#
# COMPACT_ATOMS: atom_id res chain seq x y z
N MET A 1 -21.95 -3.86 -19.14
CA MET A 1 -21.08 -5.04 -19.28
C MET A 1 -19.69 -4.57 -19.67
N ILE A 2 -18.67 -5.34 -19.34
CA ILE A 2 -17.27 -5.02 -19.65
C ILE A 2 -17.05 -4.90 -21.17
N ARG A 3 -16.30 -3.88 -21.61
CA ARG A 3 -15.99 -3.64 -23.03
C ARG A 3 -14.86 -4.55 -23.50
N THR A 4 -14.80 -4.78 -24.81
CA THR A 4 -13.71 -5.51 -25.45
C THR A 4 -12.85 -4.54 -26.26
N LEU A 5 -11.53 -4.67 -26.11
CA LEU A 5 -10.50 -3.97 -26.90
C LEU A 5 -9.72 -5.00 -27.71
N ASP A 6 -9.59 -4.79 -28.99
CA ASP A 6 -8.81 -5.67 -29.87
C ASP A 6 -7.47 -5.01 -30.21
N LEU A 7 -6.39 -5.56 -29.67
CA LEU A 7 -5.02 -5.13 -29.92
C LEU A 7 -4.26 -6.08 -30.85
N ARG A 8 -4.91 -7.09 -31.38
CA ARG A 8 -4.31 -8.04 -32.33
C ARG A 8 -3.84 -7.34 -33.58
N GLY A 9 -2.75 -7.82 -34.17
CA GLY A 9 -2.12 -7.23 -35.36
C GLY A 9 -1.48 -5.86 -35.12
N ARG A 10 -1.41 -5.38 -33.86
CA ARG A 10 -0.87 -4.05 -33.52
C ARG A 10 0.42 -4.20 -32.71
N THR A 11 1.45 -3.49 -33.13
CA THR A 11 2.67 -3.31 -32.33
C THR A 11 2.58 -1.96 -31.62
N LEU A 12 2.42 -1.97 -30.32
CA LEU A 12 2.18 -0.77 -29.53
C LEU A 12 3.33 -0.50 -28.56
N THR A 13 3.68 0.76 -28.43
CA THR A 13 4.57 1.24 -27.36
C THR A 13 3.84 1.23 -26.00
N LYS A 14 4.59 1.26 -24.90
CA LYS A 14 4.04 1.39 -23.54
C LYS A 14 3.05 2.57 -23.43
N ALA A 15 3.39 3.72 -24.05
CA ALA A 15 2.54 4.91 -24.02
C ALA A 15 1.23 4.71 -24.76
N GLU A 16 1.24 3.97 -25.87
CA GLU A 16 0.05 3.63 -26.65
C GLU A 16 -0.84 2.64 -25.90
N ILE A 17 -0.25 1.59 -25.31
CA ILE A 17 -0.99 0.63 -24.48
C ILE A 17 -1.72 1.37 -23.33
N ASN A 18 -1.05 2.28 -22.64
CA ASN A 18 -1.65 3.05 -21.54
C ASN A 18 -2.76 4.02 -21.99
N ARG A 19 -2.78 4.41 -23.25
CA ARG A 19 -3.91 5.19 -23.83
C ARG A 19 -5.11 4.32 -24.21
N GLU A 20 -4.84 3.12 -24.72
CA GLU A 20 -5.89 2.17 -25.12
C GLU A 20 -6.62 1.56 -23.88
N ILE A 21 -5.90 1.35 -22.79
CA ILE A 21 -6.44 0.80 -21.54
C ILE A 21 -6.38 1.91 -20.47
N PRO A 22 -7.32 2.87 -20.51
CA PRO A 22 -7.30 3.98 -19.58
C PRO A 22 -7.65 3.49 -18.17
N ARG A 23 -6.98 4.10 -17.20
CA ARG A 23 -7.27 3.89 -15.77
C ARG A 23 -8.39 4.79 -15.30
N ALA A 24 -9.02 4.43 -14.21
CA ALA A 24 -9.89 5.35 -13.49
C ALA A 24 -9.06 6.58 -13.06
N ARG A 25 -9.53 7.77 -13.41
CA ARG A 25 -8.89 9.02 -13.01
C ARG A 25 -9.47 9.47 -11.68
N LEU A 26 -8.59 9.64 -10.70
CA LEU A 26 -8.90 10.39 -9.48
C LEU A 26 -8.54 11.85 -9.72
N ASP A 27 -9.47 12.74 -9.47
CA ASP A 27 -9.18 14.18 -9.42
C ASP A 27 -8.59 14.53 -8.04
N VAL A 28 -7.31 14.14 -7.88
CA VAL A 28 -6.59 14.38 -6.61
C VAL A 28 -6.38 15.87 -6.37
N GLU A 29 -6.30 16.71 -7.41
CA GLU A 29 -6.13 18.16 -7.26
C GLU A 29 -7.38 18.79 -6.63
N THR A 30 -8.56 18.48 -7.14
CA THR A 30 -9.81 18.90 -6.50
C THR A 30 -9.93 18.37 -5.08
N ALA A 31 -9.55 17.11 -4.83
CA ALA A 31 -9.57 16.56 -3.49
C ALA A 31 -8.57 17.28 -2.56
N MET A 32 -7.38 17.65 -3.03
CA MET A 32 -6.40 18.42 -2.25
C MET A 32 -6.96 19.79 -1.85
N ALA A 33 -7.63 20.50 -2.76
CA ALA A 33 -8.28 21.76 -2.45
C ALA A 33 -9.37 21.59 -1.38
N ALA A 34 -10.16 20.53 -1.48
CA ALA A 34 -11.24 20.23 -0.53
C ALA A 34 -10.73 19.90 0.88
N ILE A 35 -9.59 19.21 1.01
CA ILE A 35 -9.06 18.82 2.32
C ILE A 35 -8.18 19.90 2.97
N ALA A 36 -7.68 20.89 2.24
CA ALA A 36 -6.78 21.90 2.79
C ALA A 36 -7.32 22.59 4.06
N PRO A 37 -8.62 22.99 4.13
CA PRO A 37 -9.19 23.53 5.36
C PRO A 37 -9.23 22.50 6.51
N ILE A 38 -9.42 21.22 6.21
CA ILE A 38 -9.44 20.14 7.21
C ILE A 38 -8.05 19.99 7.83
N LEU A 39 -7.00 19.96 7.00
CA LEU A 39 -5.62 19.85 7.46
C LEU A 39 -5.24 21.01 8.39
N GLU A 40 -5.60 22.25 8.04
CA GLU A 40 -5.35 23.42 8.88
C GLU A 40 -6.17 23.40 10.18
N ARG A 41 -7.43 22.93 10.15
CA ARG A 41 -8.23 22.77 11.37
C ARG A 41 -7.60 21.79 12.34
N VAL A 42 -7.07 20.65 11.85
CA VAL A 42 -6.42 19.65 12.72
C VAL A 42 -5.09 20.19 13.25
N LYS A 43 -4.27 20.81 12.39
CA LYS A 43 -2.96 21.38 12.74
C LYS A 43 -3.03 22.38 13.88
N ASN A 44 -4.07 23.21 13.91
CA ASN A 44 -4.25 24.26 14.91
C ASN A 44 -5.33 23.93 15.94
N GLY A 45 -5.83 22.69 15.93
CA GLY A 45 -6.98 22.25 16.69
C GLY A 45 -6.64 21.48 17.95
N SER A 46 -7.68 20.83 18.48
CA SER A 46 -7.63 20.00 19.68
C SER A 46 -8.38 18.69 19.44
N GLU A 47 -8.48 17.82 20.46
CA GLU A 47 -9.32 16.63 20.40
C GLU A 47 -10.78 16.98 20.01
N GLU A 48 -11.31 18.12 20.50
CA GLU A 48 -12.67 18.56 20.17
C GLU A 48 -12.80 18.84 18.65
N THR A 49 -11.80 19.41 18.03
CA THR A 49 -11.78 19.61 16.57
C THR A 49 -11.95 18.28 15.80
N LEU A 50 -11.30 17.21 16.26
CA LEU A 50 -11.47 15.88 15.66
C LEU A 50 -12.91 15.34 15.86
N ARG A 51 -13.52 15.60 17.01
CA ARG A 51 -14.90 15.20 17.29
C ARG A 51 -15.91 15.96 16.42
N GLU A 52 -15.66 17.26 16.18
CA GLU A 52 -16.46 18.06 15.25
C GLU A 52 -16.35 17.57 13.82
N LEU A 53 -15.12 17.26 13.36
CA LEU A 53 -14.87 16.71 12.03
C LEU A 53 -15.52 15.33 11.86
N ALA A 54 -15.49 14.47 12.88
CA ALA A 54 -16.19 13.20 12.87
C ALA A 54 -17.72 13.40 12.78
N GLN A 55 -18.28 14.38 13.47
CA GLN A 55 -19.72 14.71 13.32
C GLN A 55 -20.04 15.19 11.91
N GLU A 56 -19.16 16.00 11.31
CA GLU A 56 -19.34 16.57 9.96
C GLU A 56 -19.26 15.52 8.86
N PHE A 57 -18.26 14.62 8.93
CA PHE A 57 -17.95 13.69 7.83
C PHE A 57 -18.42 12.25 8.08
N ASP A 58 -18.43 11.79 9.32
CA ASP A 58 -18.83 10.42 9.68
C ASP A 58 -20.26 10.38 10.28
N GLY A 59 -20.86 11.54 10.54
CA GLY A 59 -22.23 11.67 11.03
C GLY A 59 -22.41 11.22 12.49
N VAL A 60 -21.32 11.11 13.24
CA VAL A 60 -21.33 10.75 14.67
C VAL A 60 -20.26 11.53 15.41
N LYS A 61 -20.58 12.02 16.61
CA LYS A 61 -19.62 12.67 17.50
C LYS A 61 -19.17 11.66 18.56
N PRO A 62 -17.94 11.09 18.43
CA PRO A 62 -17.44 10.14 19.42
C PRO A 62 -17.36 10.78 20.82
N ALA A 63 -17.64 10.02 21.87
CA ALA A 63 -17.45 10.48 23.23
C ALA A 63 -15.95 10.71 23.54
N GLN A 64 -15.10 9.87 22.99
CA GLN A 64 -13.65 9.95 23.06
C GLN A 64 -13.05 9.60 21.69
N ILE A 65 -12.06 10.37 21.27
CA ILE A 65 -11.33 10.08 20.02
C ILE A 65 -10.36 8.92 20.24
N ARG A 66 -9.64 8.89 21.36
CA ARG A 66 -8.84 7.74 21.73
C ARG A 66 -9.74 6.64 22.27
N VAL A 67 -9.73 5.48 21.61
CA VAL A 67 -10.53 4.32 22.00
C VAL A 67 -10.04 3.82 23.37
N PRO A 68 -10.94 3.67 24.36
CA PRO A 68 -10.54 3.18 25.67
C PRO A 68 -10.15 1.70 25.61
N GLN A 69 -9.18 1.30 26.44
CA GLN A 69 -8.68 -0.08 26.50
C GLN A 69 -9.82 -1.08 26.75
N THR A 70 -10.79 -0.71 27.59
CA THR A 70 -11.96 -1.56 27.85
C THR A 70 -12.77 -1.91 26.61
N ALA A 71 -12.86 -0.99 25.61
CA ALA A 71 -13.54 -1.28 24.36
C ALA A 71 -12.74 -2.24 23.47
N LEU A 72 -11.42 -2.16 23.50
CA LEU A 72 -10.55 -3.12 22.81
C LEU A 72 -10.66 -4.52 23.43
N ASP A 73 -10.61 -4.60 24.76
CA ASP A 73 -10.72 -5.84 25.51
C ASP A 73 -12.09 -6.52 25.30
N GLN A 74 -13.16 -5.71 25.36
CA GLN A 74 -14.51 -6.19 25.09
C GLN A 74 -14.64 -6.70 23.64
N ALA A 75 -14.18 -5.95 22.65
CA ALA A 75 -14.24 -6.36 21.25
C ALA A 75 -13.50 -7.69 21.01
N LEU A 76 -12.36 -7.90 21.68
CA LEU A 76 -11.62 -9.17 21.59
C LEU A 76 -12.35 -10.32 22.27
N ALA A 77 -12.97 -10.06 23.43
CA ALA A 77 -13.73 -11.07 24.17
C ALA A 77 -14.99 -11.53 23.44
N GLU A 78 -15.65 -10.60 22.72
CA GLU A 78 -16.89 -10.85 21.97
C GLU A 78 -16.63 -11.29 20.52
N LEU A 79 -15.37 -11.35 20.07
CA LEU A 79 -15.02 -11.73 18.70
C LEU A 79 -15.46 -13.17 18.41
N ASP A 80 -16.18 -13.36 17.30
CA ASP A 80 -16.57 -14.67 16.81
C ASP A 80 -15.37 -15.63 16.73
N PRO A 81 -15.45 -16.83 17.32
CA PRO A 81 -14.31 -17.78 17.36
C PRO A 81 -13.80 -18.19 15.97
N ALA A 82 -14.67 -18.26 14.94
CA ALA A 82 -14.26 -18.58 13.59
C ALA A 82 -13.46 -17.43 12.96
N ILE A 83 -13.91 -16.18 13.19
CA ILE A 83 -13.19 -14.97 12.74
C ILE A 83 -11.84 -14.90 13.46
N ARG A 84 -11.80 -15.14 14.77
CA ARG A 84 -10.56 -15.17 15.55
C ARG A 84 -9.56 -16.17 14.97
N THR A 85 -9.99 -17.39 14.72
CA THR A 85 -9.13 -18.45 14.14
C THR A 85 -8.58 -18.04 12.77
N ALA A 86 -9.42 -17.43 11.91
CA ALA A 86 -9.01 -16.95 10.60
C ALA A 86 -7.98 -15.82 10.70
N LEU A 87 -8.16 -14.85 11.60
CA LEU A 87 -7.23 -13.77 11.86
C LEU A 87 -5.88 -14.28 12.38
N GLU A 88 -5.90 -15.18 13.36
CA GLU A 88 -4.69 -15.78 13.93
C GLU A 88 -3.87 -16.55 12.89
N LEU A 89 -4.53 -17.32 12.01
CA LEU A 89 -3.88 -18.00 10.89
C LEU A 89 -3.24 -16.99 9.92
N SER A 90 -3.99 -15.98 9.51
CA SER A 90 -3.50 -14.94 8.59
C SER A 90 -2.32 -14.17 9.19
N ILE A 91 -2.41 -13.73 10.43
CA ILE A 91 -1.33 -13.06 11.18
C ILE A 91 -0.07 -13.93 11.20
N SER A 92 -0.21 -15.23 11.49
CA SER A 92 0.91 -16.16 11.51
C SER A 92 1.62 -16.24 10.16
N ARG A 93 0.87 -16.32 9.05
CA ARG A 93 1.44 -16.39 7.70
C ARG A 93 2.09 -15.07 7.27
N ILE A 94 1.43 -13.93 7.53
CA ILE A 94 1.98 -12.60 7.27
C ILE A 94 3.28 -12.43 8.04
N ARG A 95 3.32 -12.79 9.32
CA ARG A 95 4.50 -12.72 10.18
C ARG A 95 5.66 -13.52 9.59
N LYS A 96 5.40 -14.78 9.20
CA LYS A 96 6.42 -15.66 8.63
C LYS A 96 7.08 -15.09 7.38
N VAL A 97 6.30 -14.50 6.46
CA VAL A 97 6.83 -13.90 5.22
C VAL A 97 7.61 -12.62 5.53
N HIS A 98 7.09 -11.78 6.42
CA HIS A 98 7.72 -10.50 6.73
C HIS A 98 8.98 -10.65 7.60
N GLU A 99 9.08 -11.69 8.43
CA GLU A 99 10.32 -12.00 9.18
C GLU A 99 11.50 -12.26 8.23
N ASP A 100 11.29 -12.87 7.08
CA ASP A 100 12.32 -13.10 6.07
C ASP A 100 12.76 -11.81 5.35
N GLN A 101 11.94 -10.74 5.41
CA GLN A 101 12.27 -9.44 4.81
C GLN A 101 13.25 -8.61 5.63
N VAL A 102 13.55 -8.98 6.88
CA VAL A 102 14.43 -8.21 7.75
C VAL A 102 15.85 -8.21 7.19
N ARG A 103 16.38 -7.02 6.93
CA ARG A 103 17.75 -6.86 6.41
C ARG A 103 18.79 -6.97 7.53
N SER A 104 19.87 -7.67 7.24
CA SER A 104 21.05 -7.76 8.12
C SER A 104 21.92 -6.51 8.00
N VAL A 105 22.65 -6.19 9.07
CA VAL A 105 23.74 -5.20 9.05
C VAL A 105 24.82 -5.68 8.10
N LYS A 106 25.33 -4.78 7.22
CA LYS A 106 26.37 -5.10 6.25
C LYS A 106 27.50 -4.10 6.35
N THR A 107 28.71 -4.60 6.57
CA THR A 107 29.94 -3.81 6.58
C THR A 107 30.74 -4.10 5.32
N VAL A 108 31.16 -3.04 4.65
CA VAL A 108 32.10 -3.08 3.53
C VAL A 108 33.41 -2.47 3.99
N GLN A 109 34.50 -3.20 3.90
CA GLN A 109 35.84 -2.67 4.03
C GLN A 109 36.21 -2.03 2.70
N VAL A 110 36.33 -0.69 2.69
CA VAL A 110 36.63 0.09 1.48
C VAL A 110 38.14 0.10 1.20
N VAL A 111 38.89 0.25 2.27
CA VAL A 111 40.36 0.16 2.30
C VAL A 111 40.79 -0.45 3.62
N ASP A 112 42.07 -0.79 3.78
CA ASP A 112 42.57 -1.22 5.07
C ASP A 112 42.42 -0.07 6.08
N GLY A 113 41.78 -0.35 7.24
CA GLY A 113 41.42 0.65 8.24
C GLY A 113 40.24 1.58 7.90
N GLY A 114 39.57 1.40 6.74
CA GLY A 114 38.41 2.19 6.34
C GLY A 114 37.18 1.31 6.07
N THR A 115 36.06 1.56 6.78
CA THR A 115 34.81 0.80 6.65
C THR A 115 33.59 1.68 6.47
N VAL A 116 32.60 1.17 5.74
CA VAL A 116 31.22 1.70 5.68
C VAL A 116 30.27 0.58 6.08
N THR A 117 29.53 0.82 7.17
CA THR A 117 28.53 -0.12 7.69
C THR A 117 27.14 0.43 7.45
N GLU A 118 26.32 -0.31 6.70
CA GLU A 118 24.89 -0.02 6.55
C GLU A 118 24.10 -0.70 7.68
N LYS A 119 23.34 0.10 8.43
CA LYS A 119 22.40 -0.37 9.46
C LYS A 119 20.98 0.05 9.10
N TRP A 120 20.04 -0.84 9.29
CA TRP A 120 18.61 -0.59 9.09
C TRP A 120 17.96 -0.30 10.43
N ILE A 121 17.50 0.94 10.59
CA ILE A 121 16.95 1.46 11.86
C ILE A 121 15.46 1.77 11.64
N PRO A 122 14.55 1.28 12.52
CA PRO A 122 13.14 1.59 12.40
C PRO A 122 12.86 3.10 12.55
N VAL A 123 11.74 3.54 12.01
CA VAL A 123 11.14 4.81 12.43
C VAL A 123 10.69 4.69 13.88
N ASP A 124 10.67 5.80 14.62
CA ASP A 124 10.35 5.74 16.05
C ASP A 124 8.86 5.55 16.28
N ARG A 125 8.03 6.22 15.46
CA ARG A 125 6.57 6.19 15.58
C ARG A 125 5.87 6.14 14.22
N VAL A 126 4.84 5.28 14.11
CA VAL A 126 4.04 5.13 12.89
C VAL A 126 2.56 5.26 13.17
N GLY A 127 1.85 5.96 12.27
CA GLY A 127 0.40 6.00 12.20
C GLY A 127 -0.11 5.05 11.10
N LEU A 128 -0.97 4.13 11.47
CA LEU A 128 -1.54 3.13 10.56
C LEU A 128 -3.02 3.48 10.32
N TYR A 129 -3.36 3.84 9.09
CA TYR A 129 -4.73 4.14 8.72
C TYR A 129 -5.45 2.89 8.22
N VAL A 130 -6.59 2.60 8.81
CA VAL A 130 -7.46 1.48 8.44
C VAL A 130 -8.80 2.04 7.96
N PRO A 131 -9.18 1.82 6.71
CA PRO A 131 -10.46 2.29 6.19
C PRO A 131 -11.64 1.67 6.92
N GLY A 132 -12.79 2.35 6.87
CA GLY A 132 -14.07 1.86 7.38
C GLY A 132 -15.21 2.43 6.56
N GLY A 133 -16.43 2.10 6.92
CA GLY A 133 -17.66 2.60 6.32
C GLY A 133 -18.33 1.60 5.39
N ARG A 134 -17.94 1.52 4.12
CA ARG A 134 -18.60 0.62 3.14
C ARG A 134 -18.29 -0.86 3.35
N ALA A 135 -17.14 -1.17 3.90
CA ALA A 135 -16.70 -2.51 4.29
C ALA A 135 -15.83 -2.43 5.54
N VAL A 136 -15.63 -3.57 6.19
CA VAL A 136 -14.78 -3.71 7.38
C VAL A 136 -13.49 -4.40 6.96
N TYR A 137 -12.35 -3.79 7.29
CA TYR A 137 -11.04 -4.26 6.84
C TYR A 137 -10.11 -4.66 8.00
N PRO A 138 -10.43 -5.73 8.77
CA PRO A 138 -9.50 -6.25 9.78
C PRO A 138 -8.19 -6.73 9.14
N SER A 139 -8.22 -7.15 7.88
CA SER A 139 -7.04 -7.48 7.08
C SER A 139 -6.08 -6.30 6.97
N SER A 140 -6.56 -5.07 6.76
CA SER A 140 -5.70 -3.90 6.70
C SER A 140 -5.01 -3.60 8.05
N VAL A 141 -5.62 -3.96 9.19
CA VAL A 141 -4.93 -3.90 10.49
C VAL A 141 -3.73 -4.83 10.48
N MET A 142 -3.93 -6.12 10.13
CA MET A 142 -2.85 -7.12 10.13
C MET A 142 -1.73 -6.73 9.17
N MET A 143 -2.09 -6.32 7.94
CA MET A 143 -1.14 -5.99 6.87
C MET A 143 -0.28 -4.77 7.18
N ASN A 144 -0.75 -3.85 8.01
CA ASN A 144 0.02 -2.70 8.45
C ASN A 144 0.78 -2.95 9.77
N VAL A 145 0.12 -3.55 10.77
CA VAL A 145 0.70 -3.73 12.11
C VAL A 145 1.82 -4.76 12.12
N VAL A 146 1.63 -5.91 11.46
CA VAL A 146 2.62 -7.00 11.54
C VAL A 146 3.99 -6.59 11.00
N PRO A 147 4.13 -6.00 9.80
CA PRO A 147 5.45 -5.56 9.32
C PRO A 147 6.04 -4.43 10.17
N ALA A 148 5.24 -3.52 10.74
CA ALA A 148 5.72 -2.50 11.66
C ALA A 148 6.29 -3.10 12.96
N GLN A 149 5.61 -4.13 13.53
CA GLN A 149 6.11 -4.87 14.68
C GLN A 149 7.42 -5.61 14.38
N ILE A 150 7.52 -6.26 13.20
CA ILE A 150 8.73 -6.99 12.78
C ILE A 150 9.89 -6.01 12.55
N ALA A 151 9.62 -4.84 11.99
CA ALA A 151 10.59 -3.76 11.88
C ALA A 151 11.05 -3.21 13.25
N LYS A 152 10.34 -3.55 14.33
CA LYS A 152 10.59 -3.08 15.71
C LYS A 152 10.34 -1.58 15.87
N VAL A 153 9.31 -1.05 15.22
CA VAL A 153 8.83 0.30 15.47
C VAL A 153 8.38 0.41 16.94
N SER A 154 8.89 1.43 17.64
CA SER A 154 8.69 1.55 19.10
C SER A 154 7.28 1.94 19.47
N SER A 155 6.63 2.76 18.62
CA SER A 155 5.29 3.31 18.86
C SER A 155 4.42 3.14 17.63
N ILE A 156 3.30 2.46 17.80
CA ILE A 156 2.34 2.16 16.72
C ILE A 156 0.96 2.68 17.14
N ALA A 157 0.42 3.62 16.37
CA ALA A 157 -0.92 4.13 16.50
C ALA A 157 -1.78 3.70 15.30
N VAL A 158 -3.04 3.33 15.55
CA VAL A 158 -4.00 2.97 14.51
C VAL A 158 -5.12 3.99 14.50
N ALA A 159 -5.57 4.42 13.31
CA ALA A 159 -6.78 5.23 13.16
C ALA A 159 -7.77 4.53 12.22
N SER A 160 -9.03 4.52 12.61
CA SER A 160 -10.14 4.03 11.79
C SER A 160 -11.40 4.88 12.03
N PRO A 161 -12.25 5.09 11.02
CA PRO A 161 -13.42 5.94 11.14
C PRO A 161 -14.35 5.50 12.25
N PRO A 162 -14.91 6.46 13.02
CA PRO A 162 -15.99 6.19 13.97
C PRO A 162 -17.25 5.77 13.22
N GLN A 163 -18.04 4.89 13.82
CA GLN A 163 -19.27 4.40 13.23
C GLN A 163 -20.46 4.65 14.17
N LYS A 164 -21.56 5.13 13.58
CA LYS A 164 -22.79 5.48 14.31
C LYS A 164 -23.39 4.29 15.04
N GLU A 165 -23.34 3.13 14.38
CA GLU A 165 -23.87 1.87 14.88
C GLU A 165 -23.14 1.37 16.14
N PHE A 166 -21.92 1.82 16.35
CA PHE A 166 -21.06 1.43 17.49
C PHE A 166 -20.79 2.61 18.44
N GLY A 167 -21.72 3.56 18.52
CA GLY A 167 -21.62 4.69 19.46
C GLY A 167 -20.43 5.62 19.20
N GLY A 168 -19.92 5.67 17.98
CA GLY A 168 -18.77 6.48 17.60
C GLY A 168 -17.42 5.76 17.78
N LEU A 169 -17.40 4.48 18.09
CA LEU A 169 -16.21 3.65 18.03
C LEU A 169 -16.01 3.12 16.60
N PRO A 170 -14.77 2.76 16.20
CA PRO A 170 -14.54 1.94 15.04
C PRO A 170 -15.23 0.57 15.15
N HIS A 171 -15.38 -0.11 14.01
CA HIS A 171 -16.03 -1.42 13.97
C HIS A 171 -15.40 -2.42 14.97
N PRO A 172 -16.18 -3.21 15.73
CA PRO A 172 -15.68 -4.12 16.76
C PRO A 172 -14.61 -5.10 16.25
N THR A 173 -14.76 -5.63 15.03
CA THR A 173 -13.76 -6.54 14.44
C THR A 173 -12.41 -5.85 14.20
N ILE A 174 -12.37 -4.55 13.89
CA ILE A 174 -11.12 -3.77 13.78
C ILE A 174 -10.50 -3.62 15.16
N LEU A 175 -11.29 -3.27 16.18
CA LEU A 175 -10.83 -3.13 17.57
C LEU A 175 -10.29 -4.46 18.11
N ALA A 176 -11.01 -5.57 17.87
CA ALA A 176 -10.59 -6.90 18.25
C ALA A 176 -9.26 -7.31 17.57
N THR A 177 -9.07 -6.97 16.29
CA THR A 177 -7.83 -7.25 15.57
C THR A 177 -6.67 -6.41 16.11
N CYS A 178 -6.90 -5.15 16.46
CA CYS A 178 -5.92 -4.32 17.15
C CYS A 178 -5.51 -4.94 18.50
N ALA A 179 -6.49 -5.34 19.31
CA ALA A 179 -6.25 -5.99 20.60
C ALA A 179 -5.50 -7.32 20.44
N LEU A 180 -5.86 -8.14 19.45
CA LEU A 180 -5.19 -9.42 19.14
C LEU A 180 -3.70 -9.22 18.80
N LEU A 181 -3.37 -8.08 18.17
CA LEU A 181 -1.99 -7.70 17.82
C LEU A 181 -1.29 -6.88 18.91
N GLY A 182 -1.93 -6.68 20.09
CA GLY A 182 -1.37 -5.93 21.21
C GLY A 182 -1.31 -4.41 20.99
N ILE A 183 -2.09 -3.87 20.06
CA ILE A 183 -2.19 -2.43 19.84
C ILE A 183 -3.16 -1.81 20.84
N THR A 184 -2.65 -0.86 21.63
CA THR A 184 -3.41 -0.14 22.67
C THR A 184 -3.70 1.32 22.32
N GLU A 185 -3.09 1.82 21.25
CA GLU A 185 -3.29 3.18 20.78
C GLU A 185 -4.10 3.19 19.50
N VAL A 186 -5.43 3.36 19.67
CA VAL A 186 -6.39 3.38 18.56
C VAL A 186 -7.22 4.66 18.64
N TYR A 187 -7.40 5.31 17.48
CA TYR A 187 -8.15 6.54 17.33
C TYR A 187 -9.41 6.35 16.47
N ALA A 188 -10.53 6.81 16.95
CA ALA A 188 -11.80 6.86 16.21
C ALA A 188 -11.81 8.10 15.29
N VAL A 189 -10.98 8.09 14.26
CA VAL A 189 -10.81 9.18 13.30
C VAL A 189 -10.67 8.61 11.89
N GLY A 190 -11.44 9.12 10.93
CA GLY A 190 -11.42 8.72 9.53
C GLY A 190 -10.78 9.77 8.63
N GLY A 191 -10.68 9.45 7.33
CA GLY A 191 -10.38 10.42 6.27
C GLY A 191 -9.07 11.20 6.38
N ALA A 192 -9.08 12.39 5.79
CA ALA A 192 -7.93 13.29 5.76
C ALA A 192 -7.50 13.75 7.16
N GLN A 193 -8.45 13.88 8.09
CA GLN A 193 -8.18 14.29 9.47
C GLN A 193 -7.35 13.26 10.24
N ALA A 194 -7.46 11.97 9.93
CA ALA A 194 -6.61 10.94 10.52
C ALA A 194 -5.14 11.09 10.07
N ILE A 195 -4.93 11.37 8.79
CA ILE A 195 -3.58 11.62 8.22
C ILE A 195 -3.00 12.89 8.83
N ALA A 196 -3.80 13.95 8.98
CA ALA A 196 -3.38 15.19 9.61
C ALA A 196 -3.03 15.00 11.10
N LEU A 197 -3.83 14.21 11.85
CA LEU A 197 -3.53 13.85 13.24
C LEU A 197 -2.15 13.19 13.36
N PHE A 198 -1.84 12.23 12.49
CA PHE A 198 -0.54 11.56 12.50
C PHE A 198 0.61 12.47 12.08
N ALA A 199 0.36 13.41 11.15
CA ALA A 199 1.40 14.31 10.66
C ALA A 199 1.75 15.43 11.64
N TYR A 200 0.77 15.98 12.34
CA TYR A 200 0.97 17.15 13.21
C TYR A 200 1.01 16.79 14.70
N GLY A 201 0.30 15.74 15.09
CA GLY A 201 -0.02 15.50 16.49
C GLY A 201 -1.05 16.52 17.00
N ILE A 202 -1.39 16.40 18.27
CA ILE A 202 -2.16 17.38 19.05
C ILE A 202 -1.57 17.39 20.45
N ASP A 203 -1.13 18.55 20.91
CA ASP A 203 -0.47 18.70 22.20
C ASP A 203 -1.30 18.12 23.37
N GLY A 204 -0.65 17.31 24.19
CA GLY A 204 -1.26 16.64 25.34
C GLY A 204 -2.23 15.51 24.98
N PHE A 205 -2.42 15.19 23.69
CA PHE A 205 -3.36 14.16 23.23
C PHE A 205 -2.71 13.08 22.34
N SER A 206 -2.02 13.45 21.29
CA SER A 206 -1.36 12.51 20.37
C SER A 206 -0.04 13.10 19.85
N GLU A 207 1.03 12.35 19.99
CA GLU A 207 2.31 12.72 19.38
C GLU A 207 2.26 12.53 17.86
N LYS A 208 3.00 13.37 17.13
CA LYS A 208 3.17 13.21 15.67
C LYS A 208 3.91 11.91 15.36
N CYS A 209 3.63 11.36 14.18
CA CYS A 209 4.32 10.18 13.66
C CYS A 209 5.39 10.58 12.64
N ASP A 210 6.39 9.70 12.45
CA ASP A 210 7.40 9.85 11.42
C ASP A 210 6.91 9.35 10.05
N LEU A 211 6.01 8.37 10.08
CA LEU A 211 5.48 7.69 8.90
C LEU A 211 3.99 7.41 9.08
N VAL A 212 3.22 7.55 8.00
CA VAL A 212 1.83 7.07 7.93
C VAL A 212 1.69 6.05 6.79
N THR A 213 1.01 4.92 7.07
CA THR A 213 0.72 3.89 6.08
C THR A 213 -0.75 3.50 6.09
N GLY A 214 -1.17 2.77 5.09
CA GLY A 214 -2.51 2.22 4.95
C GLY A 214 -3.29 2.77 3.76
N PRO A 215 -4.18 1.95 3.17
CA PRO A 215 -5.02 2.35 2.05
C PRO A 215 -6.12 3.31 2.49
N GLY A 216 -6.71 4.02 1.55
CA GLY A 216 -7.83 4.92 1.84
C GLY A 216 -8.48 5.46 0.57
N ASN A 217 -9.54 6.26 0.77
CA ASN A 217 -10.21 6.93 -0.34
C ASN A 217 -9.38 8.10 -0.88
N ILE A 218 -9.93 8.79 -1.90
CA ILE A 218 -9.27 9.92 -2.56
C ILE A 218 -8.81 11.02 -1.58
N TYR A 219 -9.57 11.28 -0.50
CA TYR A 219 -9.21 12.31 0.48
C TYR A 219 -8.03 11.89 1.36
N VAL A 220 -7.91 10.59 1.66
CA VAL A 220 -6.74 10.02 2.34
C VAL A 220 -5.50 10.10 1.44
N ALA A 221 -5.63 9.73 0.16
CA ALA A 221 -4.56 9.85 -0.82
C ALA A 221 -4.11 11.31 -1.00
N ALA A 222 -5.07 12.24 -1.12
CA ALA A 222 -4.81 13.66 -1.21
C ALA A 222 -4.10 14.21 0.05
N ALA A 223 -4.51 13.77 1.26
CA ALA A 223 -3.87 14.16 2.50
C ALA A 223 -2.42 13.65 2.60
N LYS A 224 -2.18 12.38 2.23
CA LYS A 224 -0.82 11.83 2.14
C LYS A 224 0.05 12.65 1.18
N ARG A 225 -0.47 12.99 -0.01
CA ARG A 225 0.24 13.84 -0.99
C ARG A 225 0.54 15.22 -0.44
N ALA A 226 -0.45 15.88 0.15
CA ALA A 226 -0.31 17.24 0.68
C ALA A 226 0.68 17.32 1.85
N LEU A 227 0.77 16.28 2.65
CA LEU A 227 1.60 16.21 3.86
C LEU A 227 2.95 15.49 3.64
N ARG A 228 3.23 15.03 2.42
CA ARG A 228 4.52 14.45 2.06
C ARG A 228 5.64 15.49 2.29
N GLY A 229 6.60 15.13 3.14
CA GLY A 229 7.66 16.05 3.60
C GLY A 229 7.42 16.60 5.00
N VAL A 230 6.17 16.59 5.50
CA VAL A 230 5.86 16.77 6.94
C VAL A 230 5.92 15.43 7.65
N ILE A 231 5.39 14.39 7.00
CA ILE A 231 5.40 13.00 7.45
C ILE A 231 5.79 12.09 6.27
N GLY A 232 6.50 10.99 6.55
CA GLY A 232 6.71 9.92 5.57
C GLY A 232 5.39 9.24 5.21
N ILE A 233 5.28 8.75 3.97
CA ILE A 233 4.12 7.97 3.51
C ILE A 233 4.57 6.66 2.86
N ASP A 234 3.71 5.64 2.88
CA ASP A 234 3.92 4.39 2.13
C ASP A 234 3.79 4.62 0.62
N SER A 235 2.59 5.00 0.17
CA SER A 235 2.28 5.29 -1.23
C SER A 235 1.04 6.17 -1.33
N GLU A 236 0.84 6.76 -2.52
CA GLU A 236 -0.42 7.40 -2.87
C GLU A 236 -1.31 6.32 -3.51
N ALA A 237 -2.29 5.80 -2.74
CA ALA A 237 -3.20 4.80 -3.25
C ALA A 237 -4.24 5.43 -4.19
N GLY A 238 -4.32 4.90 -5.40
CA GLY A 238 -5.43 5.13 -6.32
C GLY A 238 -6.55 4.10 -6.16
N PRO A 239 -7.48 4.02 -7.12
CA PRO A 239 -8.46 2.95 -7.20
C PRO A 239 -7.76 1.60 -7.30
N THR A 240 -8.35 0.58 -6.68
CA THR A 240 -7.82 -0.78 -6.74
C THR A 240 -7.96 -1.37 -8.16
N GLU A 241 -7.03 -2.22 -8.55
CA GLU A 241 -6.91 -2.71 -9.93
C GLU A 241 -6.51 -4.20 -9.97
N ILE A 242 -7.16 -4.97 -10.84
CA ILE A 242 -6.69 -6.29 -11.25
C ILE A 242 -6.38 -6.30 -12.75
N ALA A 243 -5.31 -6.98 -13.13
CA ALA A 243 -5.09 -7.48 -14.49
C ALA A 243 -4.94 -9.00 -14.44
N ILE A 244 -5.58 -9.70 -15.36
CA ILE A 244 -5.47 -11.16 -15.53
C ILE A 244 -4.91 -11.42 -16.91
N LEU A 245 -3.75 -12.08 -17.01
CA LEU A 245 -3.22 -12.59 -18.27
C LEU A 245 -3.62 -14.07 -18.39
N ALA A 246 -4.43 -14.40 -19.39
CA ALA A 246 -4.97 -15.74 -19.56
C ALA A 246 -4.90 -16.22 -21.02
N ASP A 247 -4.67 -17.53 -21.20
CA ASP A 247 -4.82 -18.21 -22.48
C ASP A 247 -6.05 -19.13 -22.49
N GLU A 248 -6.22 -19.95 -23.54
CA GLU A 248 -7.33 -20.88 -23.70
C GLU A 248 -7.42 -21.96 -22.62
N SER A 249 -6.36 -22.16 -21.82
CA SER A 249 -6.34 -23.14 -20.72
C SER A 249 -7.01 -22.65 -19.45
N ALA A 250 -7.29 -21.34 -19.34
CA ALA A 250 -7.96 -20.75 -18.19
C ALA A 250 -9.44 -21.11 -18.13
N PHE A 251 -9.98 -21.17 -16.91
CA PHE A 251 -11.40 -21.41 -16.69
C PHE A 251 -12.17 -20.08 -16.63
N ALA A 252 -13.12 -19.89 -17.53
CA ALA A 252 -13.92 -18.67 -17.58
C ALA A 252 -14.63 -18.34 -16.26
N SER A 253 -15.06 -19.38 -15.53
CA SER A 253 -15.68 -19.26 -14.21
C SER A 253 -14.75 -18.64 -13.16
N ASP A 254 -13.48 -19.01 -13.17
CA ASP A 254 -12.48 -18.56 -12.22
C ASP A 254 -12.09 -17.10 -12.54
N VAL A 255 -11.74 -16.83 -13.81
CA VAL A 255 -11.44 -15.49 -14.29
C VAL A 255 -12.58 -14.49 -14.00
N ALA A 256 -13.83 -14.89 -14.25
CA ALA A 256 -14.98 -14.04 -13.95
C ALA A 256 -15.16 -13.79 -12.45
N ALA A 257 -14.92 -14.79 -11.60
CA ALA A 257 -14.98 -14.64 -10.16
C ALA A 257 -13.91 -13.64 -9.64
N ASP A 258 -12.69 -13.70 -10.18
CA ASP A 258 -11.60 -12.83 -9.79
C ASP A 258 -11.81 -11.37 -10.27
N LEU A 259 -12.33 -11.18 -11.49
CA LEU A 259 -12.74 -9.85 -11.96
C LEU A 259 -13.87 -9.24 -11.10
N ILE A 260 -14.82 -10.06 -10.64
CA ILE A 260 -15.92 -9.64 -9.76
C ILE A 260 -15.39 -9.29 -8.37
N SER A 261 -14.50 -10.10 -7.79
CA SER A 261 -13.94 -9.84 -6.47
C SER A 261 -13.22 -8.49 -6.41
N GLN A 262 -12.54 -8.11 -7.50
CA GLN A 262 -11.92 -6.79 -7.62
C GLN A 262 -12.95 -5.69 -7.80
N ALA A 263 -13.94 -5.87 -8.67
CA ALA A 263 -14.99 -4.89 -8.95
C ALA A 263 -15.89 -4.62 -7.72
N GLU A 264 -15.93 -5.55 -6.76
CA GLU A 264 -16.70 -5.42 -5.52
C GLU A 264 -16.15 -4.34 -4.57
N HIS A 265 -14.88 -3.97 -4.67
CA HIS A 265 -14.26 -3.00 -3.77
C HIS A 265 -14.82 -1.59 -3.92
N ASP A 266 -14.93 -1.09 -5.16
CA ASP A 266 -15.38 0.27 -5.42
C ASP A 266 -15.96 0.42 -6.84
N PRO A 267 -16.93 1.34 -7.08
CA PRO A 267 -17.45 1.65 -8.43
C PRO A 267 -16.38 2.05 -9.46
N ILE A 268 -15.24 2.55 -9.01
CA ILE A 268 -14.12 2.93 -9.88
C ILE A 268 -12.97 1.91 -9.89
N ALA A 269 -13.15 0.75 -9.26
CA ALA A 269 -12.20 -0.36 -9.36
C ALA A 269 -12.02 -0.78 -10.83
N ALA A 270 -10.79 -1.16 -11.20
CA ALA A 270 -10.49 -1.59 -12.56
C ALA A 270 -10.32 -3.11 -12.63
N ALA A 271 -11.01 -3.73 -13.59
CA ALA A 271 -10.94 -5.15 -13.87
C ALA A 271 -10.55 -5.36 -15.35
N VAL A 272 -9.34 -5.87 -15.58
CA VAL A 272 -8.78 -6.04 -16.93
C VAL A 272 -8.42 -7.50 -17.17
N LEU A 273 -9.01 -8.11 -18.19
CA LEU A 273 -8.60 -9.40 -18.72
C LEU A 273 -7.78 -9.20 -19.98
N VAL A 274 -6.59 -9.75 -20.06
CA VAL A 274 -5.75 -9.79 -21.28
C VAL A 274 -5.69 -11.25 -21.74
N THR A 275 -6.16 -11.54 -22.94
CA THR A 275 -6.25 -12.94 -23.40
C THR A 275 -5.96 -13.10 -24.88
N THR A 276 -5.38 -14.24 -25.24
CA THR A 276 -5.17 -14.68 -26.63
C THR A 276 -6.41 -15.39 -27.20
N SER A 277 -7.39 -15.76 -26.35
CA SER A 277 -8.57 -16.56 -26.77
C SER A 277 -9.85 -15.72 -26.81
N SER A 278 -10.42 -15.61 -28.00
CA SER A 278 -11.75 -15.00 -28.22
C SER A 278 -12.86 -15.82 -27.59
N GLU A 279 -12.69 -17.14 -27.52
CA GLU A 279 -13.62 -18.08 -26.92
C GLU A 279 -13.65 -17.88 -25.39
N LEU A 280 -12.48 -17.77 -24.75
CA LEU A 280 -12.39 -17.45 -23.32
C LEU A 280 -13.03 -16.08 -23.03
N ALA A 281 -12.72 -15.06 -23.82
CA ALA A 281 -13.30 -13.74 -23.68
C ALA A 281 -14.84 -13.76 -23.70
N THR A 282 -15.42 -14.52 -24.64
CA THR A 282 -16.88 -14.68 -24.77
C THR A 282 -17.47 -15.43 -23.58
N ALA A 283 -16.81 -16.51 -23.16
CA ALA A 283 -17.24 -17.33 -22.01
C ALA A 283 -17.19 -16.51 -20.70
N VAL A 284 -16.13 -15.73 -20.48
CA VAL A 284 -16.00 -14.83 -19.32
C VAL A 284 -17.11 -13.78 -19.30
N GLN A 285 -17.48 -13.18 -20.45
CA GLN A 285 -18.62 -12.25 -20.51
C GLN A 285 -19.94 -12.91 -20.12
N GLY A 286 -20.14 -14.16 -20.50
CA GLY A 286 -21.30 -14.98 -20.10
C GLY A 286 -21.33 -15.23 -18.60
N GLU A 287 -20.20 -15.67 -18.03
CA GLU A 287 -20.05 -15.89 -16.59
C GLU A 287 -20.26 -14.62 -15.77
N LEU A 288 -19.67 -13.50 -16.20
CA LEU A 288 -19.84 -12.20 -15.54
C LEU A 288 -21.32 -11.81 -15.46
N LYS A 289 -22.08 -11.97 -16.55
CA LYS A 289 -23.51 -11.65 -16.59
C LYS A 289 -24.29 -12.46 -15.55
N ASN A 290 -24.01 -13.75 -15.46
CA ASN A 290 -24.73 -14.65 -14.56
C ASN A 290 -24.36 -14.39 -13.08
N ARG A 291 -23.07 -14.26 -12.78
CA ARG A 291 -22.56 -14.09 -11.40
C ARG A 291 -22.89 -12.72 -10.81
N VAL A 292 -22.78 -11.65 -11.60
CA VAL A 292 -23.12 -10.29 -11.12
C VAL A 292 -24.58 -10.19 -10.72
N ALA A 293 -25.48 -10.85 -11.45
CA ALA A 293 -26.91 -10.87 -11.12
C ALA A 293 -27.21 -11.58 -9.77
N ALA A 294 -26.34 -12.49 -9.34
CA ALA A 294 -26.52 -13.29 -8.11
C ALA A 294 -25.77 -12.72 -6.88
N THR A 295 -24.90 -11.74 -7.06
CA THR A 295 -24.08 -11.19 -5.95
C THR A 295 -24.79 -10.09 -5.17
N LYS A 296 -24.45 -9.95 -3.88
CA LYS A 296 -25.00 -8.95 -2.96
C LYS A 296 -24.76 -7.50 -3.43
N HIS A 297 -23.64 -7.24 -4.11
CA HIS A 297 -23.20 -5.89 -4.50
C HIS A 297 -23.28 -5.65 -6.00
N SER A 298 -24.31 -6.24 -6.67
CA SER A 298 -24.47 -6.23 -8.12
C SER A 298 -24.40 -4.83 -8.76
N ASP A 299 -25.00 -3.81 -8.14
CA ASP A 299 -25.01 -2.44 -8.66
C ASP A 299 -23.59 -1.86 -8.73
N ARG A 300 -22.84 -1.95 -7.63
CA ARG A 300 -21.47 -1.46 -7.55
C ARG A 300 -20.54 -2.17 -8.53
N ILE A 301 -20.64 -3.50 -8.60
CA ILE A 301 -19.86 -4.33 -9.53
C ILE A 301 -20.22 -4.00 -10.98
N THR A 302 -21.51 -3.79 -11.28
CA THR A 302 -21.94 -3.41 -12.62
C THR A 302 -21.34 -2.07 -13.04
N ILE A 303 -21.29 -1.07 -12.17
CA ILE A 303 -20.67 0.23 -12.43
C ILE A 303 -19.19 0.04 -12.72
N ALA A 304 -18.46 -0.68 -11.87
CA ALA A 304 -17.02 -0.91 -12.01
C ALA A 304 -16.68 -1.64 -13.31
N LEU A 305 -17.40 -2.72 -13.64
CA LEU A 305 -17.16 -3.50 -14.86
C LEU A 305 -17.58 -2.77 -16.14
N SER A 306 -18.56 -1.86 -16.10
CA SER A 306 -18.98 -1.07 -17.27
C SER A 306 -18.19 0.22 -17.45
N GLY A 307 -17.37 0.59 -16.48
CA GLY A 307 -16.51 1.77 -16.53
C GLY A 307 -15.41 1.65 -17.60
N ILE A 308 -14.90 2.80 -18.05
CA ILE A 308 -13.85 2.85 -19.08
C ILE A 308 -12.53 2.20 -18.62
N GLN A 309 -12.32 2.08 -17.32
CA GLN A 309 -11.14 1.47 -16.70
C GLN A 309 -11.15 -0.07 -16.76
N SER A 310 -12.30 -0.68 -17.04
CA SER A 310 -12.44 -2.14 -17.13
C SER A 310 -12.57 -2.59 -18.58
N ALA A 311 -11.84 -3.66 -18.94
CA ALA A 311 -11.84 -4.16 -20.32
C ALA A 311 -11.42 -5.62 -20.42
N ILE A 312 -11.89 -6.31 -21.48
CA ILE A 312 -11.28 -7.52 -21.99
C ILE A 312 -10.43 -7.10 -23.19
N VAL A 313 -9.14 -7.43 -23.14
CA VAL A 313 -8.13 -7.06 -24.14
C VAL A 313 -7.72 -8.31 -24.90
N LEU A 314 -7.98 -8.33 -26.20
CA LEU A 314 -7.55 -9.41 -27.10
C LEU A 314 -6.16 -9.11 -27.65
N VAL A 315 -5.26 -10.10 -27.57
CA VAL A 315 -3.89 -10.04 -28.04
C VAL A 315 -3.54 -11.23 -28.93
N ASP A 316 -2.51 -11.11 -29.78
CA ASP A 316 -2.09 -12.17 -30.70
C ASP A 316 -1.35 -13.32 -29.99
N SER A 317 -0.66 -13.03 -28.91
CA SER A 317 0.22 -13.99 -28.22
C SER A 317 0.41 -13.63 -26.76
N ILE A 318 0.86 -14.61 -25.97
CA ILE A 318 1.27 -14.38 -24.57
C ILE A 318 2.41 -13.33 -24.50
N ALA A 319 3.32 -13.28 -25.46
CA ALA A 319 4.38 -12.25 -25.50
C ALA A 319 3.78 -10.84 -25.58
N GLN A 320 2.83 -10.60 -26.49
CA GLN A 320 2.12 -9.32 -26.54
C GLN A 320 1.30 -9.06 -25.25
N GLY A 321 0.68 -10.09 -24.70
CA GLY A 321 -0.01 -10.01 -23.40
C GLY A 321 0.92 -9.58 -22.26
N LEU A 322 2.12 -10.12 -22.20
CA LEU A 322 3.16 -9.72 -21.23
C LEU A 322 3.58 -8.25 -21.42
N ASP A 323 3.71 -7.77 -22.67
CA ASP A 323 3.97 -6.35 -22.94
C ASP A 323 2.82 -5.47 -22.41
N VAL A 324 1.57 -5.90 -22.62
CA VAL A 324 0.38 -5.19 -22.16
C VAL A 324 0.34 -5.12 -20.63
N VAL A 325 0.48 -6.24 -19.91
CA VAL A 325 0.40 -6.25 -18.44
C VAL A 325 1.59 -5.55 -17.78
N ASN A 326 2.80 -5.64 -18.36
CA ASN A 326 3.97 -4.89 -17.91
C ASN A 326 3.81 -3.38 -18.14
N ALA A 327 3.19 -2.96 -19.24
CA ALA A 327 2.88 -1.55 -19.50
C ALA A 327 1.80 -1.03 -18.55
N TYR A 328 0.78 -1.85 -18.30
CA TYR A 328 -0.33 -1.53 -17.40
C TYR A 328 0.14 -1.46 -15.94
N ALA A 329 1.06 -2.30 -15.49
CA ALA A 329 1.62 -2.31 -14.12
C ALA A 329 0.51 -2.28 -13.05
N ALA A 330 -0.35 -3.28 -13.06
CA ALA A 330 -1.49 -3.40 -12.16
C ALA A 330 -1.06 -3.55 -10.69
N GLU A 331 -1.95 -3.19 -9.77
CA GLU A 331 -1.85 -3.52 -8.35
C GLU A 331 -1.78 -5.04 -8.15
N HIS A 332 -2.76 -5.76 -8.70
CA HIS A 332 -2.83 -7.21 -8.68
C HIS A 332 -2.69 -7.75 -10.10
N LEU A 333 -1.77 -8.67 -10.32
CA LEU A 333 -1.61 -9.34 -11.61
C LEU A 333 -1.76 -10.85 -11.44
N GLU A 334 -2.77 -11.44 -12.06
CA GLU A 334 -2.90 -12.89 -12.16
C GLU A 334 -2.35 -13.42 -13.49
N ILE A 335 -1.69 -14.55 -13.44
CA ILE A 335 -1.20 -15.28 -14.60
C ILE A 335 -1.92 -16.61 -14.69
N GLN A 336 -2.92 -16.70 -15.55
CA GLN A 336 -3.80 -17.84 -15.76
C GLN A 336 -3.51 -18.50 -17.11
N THR A 337 -2.21 -18.76 -17.40
CA THR A 337 -1.77 -19.39 -18.64
C THR A 337 -1.33 -20.83 -18.39
N LYS A 338 -1.24 -21.62 -19.45
CA LYS A 338 -0.70 -22.98 -19.41
C LYS A 338 0.71 -23.05 -18.80
N ASN A 339 1.52 -22.02 -19.02
CA ASN A 339 2.89 -21.93 -18.52
C ASN A 339 3.05 -20.81 -17.47
N ALA A 340 2.07 -20.63 -16.60
CA ALA A 340 1.96 -19.51 -15.67
C ALA A 340 3.26 -19.21 -14.90
N ALA A 341 3.96 -20.20 -14.40
CA ALA A 341 5.23 -20.01 -13.66
C ALA A 341 6.33 -19.40 -14.53
N ARG A 342 6.47 -19.88 -15.79
CA ARG A 342 7.45 -19.33 -16.74
C ARG A 342 7.08 -17.91 -17.16
N ASP A 343 5.81 -17.67 -17.45
CA ASP A 343 5.33 -16.37 -17.92
C ASP A 343 5.47 -15.33 -16.81
N ALA A 344 5.28 -15.74 -15.55
CA ALA A 344 5.47 -14.87 -14.38
C ALA A 344 6.93 -14.38 -14.22
N GLU A 345 7.93 -15.16 -14.62
CA GLU A 345 9.34 -14.73 -14.58
C GLU A 345 9.63 -13.54 -15.52
N LEU A 346 8.76 -13.29 -16.51
CA LEU A 346 8.87 -12.18 -17.46
C LEU A 346 8.13 -10.92 -16.98
N ILE A 347 7.47 -10.96 -15.83
CA ILE A 347 6.80 -9.81 -15.25
C ILE A 347 7.83 -8.90 -14.57
N ARG A 348 7.73 -7.61 -14.85
CA ARG A 348 8.60 -6.57 -14.30
C ARG A 348 7.83 -5.53 -13.50
N ASN A 349 6.55 -5.35 -13.77
CA ASN A 349 5.76 -4.28 -13.20
C ASN A 349 4.40 -4.82 -12.75
N ALA A 350 4.28 -5.11 -11.45
CA ALA A 350 3.03 -5.41 -10.77
C ALA A 350 3.21 -5.15 -9.26
N GLY A 351 2.14 -4.83 -8.56
CA GLY A 351 2.18 -4.74 -7.10
C GLY A 351 2.37 -6.11 -6.46
N ALA A 352 1.60 -7.10 -6.90
CA ALA A 352 1.77 -8.52 -6.58
C ALA A 352 1.43 -9.38 -7.81
N VAL A 353 2.08 -10.56 -7.93
CA VAL A 353 1.85 -11.52 -9.01
C VAL A 353 1.29 -12.83 -8.43
N PHE A 354 0.14 -13.26 -8.93
CA PHE A 354 -0.58 -14.47 -8.54
C PHE A 354 -0.47 -15.51 -9.66
N ILE A 355 0.12 -16.65 -9.35
CA ILE A 355 0.59 -17.59 -10.38
C ILE A 355 -0.26 -18.85 -10.40
N GLY A 356 -0.97 -19.04 -11.51
CA GLY A 356 -1.77 -20.23 -11.78
C GLY A 356 -3.14 -20.24 -11.08
N ARG A 357 -3.92 -21.21 -11.44
CA ARG A 357 -5.35 -21.36 -11.11
C ARG A 357 -5.69 -21.27 -9.62
N PHE A 358 -4.83 -21.82 -8.75
CA PHE A 358 -5.11 -21.96 -7.31
C PHE A 358 -4.59 -20.79 -6.48
N THR A 359 -4.29 -19.66 -7.13
CA THR A 359 -3.75 -18.47 -6.48
C THR A 359 -4.58 -17.24 -6.87
N PRO A 360 -5.87 -17.18 -6.48
CA PRO A 360 -6.68 -15.98 -6.71
C PRO A 360 -6.20 -14.81 -5.86
N VAL A 361 -6.49 -13.57 -6.28
CA VAL A 361 -6.12 -12.34 -5.54
C VAL A 361 -6.62 -12.37 -4.11
N SER A 362 -7.83 -12.85 -3.87
CA SER A 362 -8.41 -12.96 -2.53
C SER A 362 -7.56 -13.81 -1.55
N LEU A 363 -6.77 -14.75 -2.06
CA LEU A 363 -5.81 -15.48 -1.21
C LEU A 363 -4.71 -14.54 -0.69
N GLY A 364 -4.21 -13.62 -1.55
CA GLY A 364 -3.23 -12.59 -1.18
C GLY A 364 -3.78 -11.56 -0.22
N ASP A 365 -5.05 -11.19 -0.39
CA ASP A 365 -5.72 -10.20 0.45
C ASP A 365 -5.89 -10.65 1.90
N TYR A 366 -5.95 -11.96 2.14
CA TYR A 366 -6.25 -12.48 3.49
C TYR A 366 -5.19 -13.40 4.07
N ALA A 367 -4.76 -14.43 3.35
CA ALA A 367 -4.11 -15.55 4.00
C ALA A 367 -2.87 -16.13 3.29
N ALA A 368 -2.41 -15.59 2.18
CA ALA A 368 -1.18 -16.05 1.52
C ALA A 368 0.09 -15.73 2.34
N GLY A 369 0.05 -14.66 3.13
CA GLY A 369 1.20 -14.15 3.87
C GLY A 369 1.90 -12.98 3.18
N SER A 370 1.56 -12.69 1.90
CA SER A 370 1.93 -11.44 1.22
C SER A 370 1.22 -10.24 1.85
N ASN A 371 1.60 -9.03 1.43
CA ASN A 371 0.92 -7.81 1.86
C ASN A 371 -0.02 -7.31 0.76
N HIS A 372 -1.22 -6.88 1.12
CA HIS A 372 -2.20 -6.36 0.19
C HIS A 372 -2.18 -4.83 0.05
N VAL A 373 -1.36 -4.13 0.83
CA VAL A 373 -1.16 -2.69 0.66
C VAL A 373 -0.15 -2.50 -0.47
N LEU A 374 -0.66 -2.36 -1.66
CA LEU A 374 0.10 -2.41 -2.91
C LEU A 374 0.05 -1.07 -3.66
N PRO A 375 1.02 -0.79 -4.55
CA PRO A 375 0.99 0.40 -5.39
C PRO A 375 -0.08 0.25 -6.47
N THR A 376 -0.92 1.26 -6.62
CA THR A 376 -2.00 1.35 -7.61
C THR A 376 -1.65 2.36 -8.71
N GLY A 377 -2.52 2.52 -9.69
CA GLY A 377 -2.40 3.60 -10.69
C GLY A 377 -1.16 3.51 -11.58
N GLY A 378 -0.57 2.31 -11.74
CA GLY A 378 0.67 2.09 -12.49
C GLY A 378 1.94 2.41 -11.70
N CYS A 379 1.83 2.79 -10.43
CA CYS A 379 3.00 3.06 -9.59
C CYS A 379 3.86 1.82 -9.33
N ALA A 380 3.35 0.61 -9.59
CA ALA A 380 4.10 -0.63 -9.51
C ALA A 380 5.34 -0.69 -10.42
N CYS A 381 5.49 0.25 -11.36
CA CYS A 381 6.71 0.40 -12.16
C CYS A 381 7.88 1.05 -11.41
N HIS A 382 7.67 1.65 -10.23
CA HIS A 382 8.70 2.33 -9.42
C HIS A 382 8.50 2.22 -7.91
N SER A 383 7.38 1.64 -7.44
CA SER A 383 7.06 1.49 -6.02
C SER A 383 6.78 0.02 -5.70
N SER A 384 7.14 -0.39 -4.51
CA SER A 384 6.83 -1.72 -3.96
C SER A 384 5.61 -1.68 -3.06
N GLY A 385 4.99 -2.83 -2.81
CA GLY A 385 4.01 -2.99 -1.76
C GLY A 385 4.60 -2.78 -0.36
N LEU A 386 3.72 -2.60 0.62
CA LEU A 386 4.10 -2.44 2.02
C LEU A 386 4.90 -3.65 2.50
N SER A 387 6.00 -3.40 3.14
CA SER A 387 6.92 -4.41 3.64
C SER A 387 7.61 -3.94 4.90
N VAL A 388 8.42 -4.79 5.53
CA VAL A 388 9.25 -4.39 6.66
C VAL A 388 10.16 -3.21 6.31
N GLN A 389 10.63 -3.14 5.04
CA GLN A 389 11.50 -2.06 4.56
C GLN A 389 10.84 -0.68 4.62
N THR A 390 9.51 -0.62 4.50
CA THR A 390 8.76 0.64 4.57
C THR A 390 8.95 1.34 5.93
N PHE A 391 9.18 0.57 6.99
CA PHE A 391 9.35 1.06 8.36
C PHE A 391 10.82 1.21 8.77
N LEU A 392 11.77 0.97 7.86
CA LEU A 392 13.20 1.00 8.13
C LEU A 392 13.90 2.11 7.33
N ARG A 393 14.91 2.70 7.95
CA ARG A 393 15.82 3.67 7.32
C ARG A 393 17.22 3.10 7.29
N GLY A 394 17.86 3.11 6.11
CA GLY A 394 19.27 2.76 5.96
C GLY A 394 20.17 3.92 6.41
N LEU A 395 21.03 3.69 7.40
CA LEU A 395 22.03 4.66 7.85
C LEU A 395 23.44 4.10 7.59
N HIS A 396 24.30 4.94 7.03
CA HIS A 396 25.71 4.62 6.86
C HIS A 396 26.53 5.11 8.06
N PHE A 397 27.30 4.19 8.63
CA PHE A 397 28.30 4.47 9.65
C PHE A 397 29.66 4.37 8.99
N VAL A 398 30.33 5.51 8.82
CA VAL A 398 31.64 5.63 8.17
C VAL A 398 32.70 5.71 9.26
N SER A 399 33.72 4.85 9.18
CA SER A 399 34.83 4.80 10.12
C SER A 399 36.15 4.62 9.37
N TYR A 400 37.13 5.49 9.66
CA TYR A 400 38.49 5.44 9.13
C TYR A 400 39.49 5.57 10.27
N ASN A 401 40.56 4.79 10.18
CA ASN A 401 41.71 5.00 11.06
C ASN A 401 42.61 6.15 10.54
N GLN A 402 43.62 6.54 11.29
CA GLN A 402 44.50 7.65 10.95
C GLN A 402 45.23 7.41 9.62
N GLU A 403 45.76 6.22 9.39
CA GLU A 403 46.55 5.88 8.21
C GLU A 403 45.69 6.01 6.92
N SER A 404 44.57 5.35 6.86
CA SER A 404 43.66 5.43 5.73
C SER A 404 43.03 6.81 5.53
N PHE A 405 42.88 7.59 6.63
CA PHE A 405 42.47 8.99 6.54
C PHE A 405 43.55 9.83 5.84
N LEU A 406 44.85 9.69 6.22
CA LEU A 406 45.93 10.46 5.65
C LEU A 406 46.06 10.25 4.14
N ASP A 407 45.85 9.02 3.67
CA ASP A 407 45.89 8.68 2.24
C ASP A 407 44.79 9.38 1.43
N LEU A 408 43.67 9.72 2.07
CA LEU A 408 42.52 10.36 1.40
C LEU A 408 42.60 11.89 1.40
N VAL A 409 43.42 12.52 2.26
CA VAL A 409 43.50 13.99 2.37
C VAL A 409 43.75 14.65 1.01
N PRO A 410 44.74 14.25 0.20
CA PRO A 410 44.99 14.90 -1.11
C PRO A 410 43.79 14.79 -2.05
N THR A 411 43.12 13.63 -2.06
CA THR A 411 41.97 13.38 -2.94
C THR A 411 40.80 14.29 -2.57
N VAL A 412 40.43 14.36 -1.27
CA VAL A 412 39.30 15.15 -0.81
C VAL A 412 39.58 16.65 -1.02
N VAL A 413 40.80 17.13 -0.72
CA VAL A 413 41.19 18.54 -0.94
C VAL A 413 41.11 18.90 -2.42
N THR A 414 41.58 18.02 -3.31
CA THR A 414 41.52 18.25 -4.76
C THR A 414 40.09 18.38 -5.26
N LEU A 415 39.20 17.46 -4.84
CA LEU A 415 37.79 17.48 -5.23
C LEU A 415 37.10 18.71 -4.65
N ALA A 416 37.28 19.00 -3.38
CA ALA A 416 36.69 20.17 -2.71
C ALA A 416 37.08 21.49 -3.42
N ASN A 417 38.33 21.63 -3.82
CA ASN A 417 38.78 22.80 -4.56
C ASN A 417 38.18 22.86 -5.97
N SER A 418 38.00 21.73 -6.64
CA SER A 418 37.37 21.67 -7.96
C SER A 418 35.89 22.07 -7.95
N GLU A 419 35.24 21.91 -6.80
CA GLU A 419 33.83 22.31 -6.56
C GLU A 419 33.69 23.70 -5.97
N ASP A 420 34.77 24.47 -5.80
CA ASP A 420 34.80 25.76 -5.12
C ASP A 420 34.28 25.68 -3.66
N LEU A 421 34.61 24.57 -2.99
CA LEU A 421 34.25 24.30 -1.58
C LEU A 421 35.51 24.15 -0.70
N PRO A 422 36.39 25.16 -0.59
CA PRO A 422 37.69 25.02 0.09
C PRO A 422 37.56 24.63 1.59
N ALA A 423 36.48 25.00 2.24
CA ALA A 423 36.25 24.63 3.64
C ALA A 423 36.09 23.10 3.84
N HIS A 424 35.65 22.37 2.82
CA HIS A 424 35.64 20.90 2.86
C HIS A 424 37.06 20.32 2.85
N GLY A 425 37.96 20.93 2.06
CA GLY A 425 39.39 20.61 2.07
C GLY A 425 40.04 20.97 3.40
N GLU A 426 39.73 22.14 3.97
CA GLU A 426 40.21 22.59 5.28
C GLU A 426 39.78 21.62 6.39
N ALA A 427 38.56 21.08 6.33
CA ALA A 427 38.11 20.07 7.29
C ALA A 427 39.02 18.84 7.33
N MET A 428 39.67 18.50 6.20
CA MET A 428 40.66 17.41 6.15
C MET A 428 42.02 17.87 6.73
N THR A 429 42.53 19.03 6.25
CA THR A 429 43.88 19.50 6.62
C THR A 429 43.99 19.97 8.07
N ALA A 430 42.93 20.52 8.67
CA ALA A 430 42.91 20.90 10.08
C ALA A 430 43.20 19.73 11.05
N ARG A 431 42.96 18.47 10.62
CA ARG A 431 43.27 17.29 11.40
C ARG A 431 44.75 16.90 11.37
N LEU A 432 45.51 17.47 10.41
CA LEU A 432 46.96 17.25 10.30
C LEU A 432 47.75 18.08 11.31
N GLU A 433 47.19 19.21 11.80
CA GLU A 433 47.88 20.15 12.70
C GLU A 433 48.18 19.55 14.09
N LYS A 434 47.53 18.45 14.45
CA LYS A 434 47.62 17.80 15.76
C LYS A 434 48.18 16.36 15.70
N LEU A 435 48.69 15.95 14.55
CA LEU A 435 49.37 14.69 14.34
C LEU A 435 50.86 14.84 14.43
#